data_a4948df016dc4a85d22734bb440a04c8
#
_entry.id   a4948df016dc4a85d22734bb440a04c8
#
_cell.length_a   1.000
_cell.length_b   1.000
_cell.length_c   1.000
_cell.angle_alpha   90.00
_cell.angle_beta   90.00
_cell.angle_gamma   90.00
#
_symmetry.space_group_name_H-M   'P 1'
#
loop_
_entity.id
_entity.type
_entity.pdbx_description
1 polymer ?
#
loop_
_entity_poly.entity_id
_entity_poly.type
_entity_poly.pdbx_seq_one_letter_code
_entity_poly.pdbx_strand_id
1 'polypeptide(L)'
;MAVLMVVLMLPTVAFADETLQGDTDNSGTVDVYMTISEGQNGFYETYTGEALFHALLKVPYFDIALYGLEHYYYNPDCYTGTQQPGTKQSAEGIVTSMHVFIYATEKYMLGVEDKYLGKGKYNDELFEWISWSQGAGSSFMSFWNGSTNLNYYLDYMYPFGKPGWGSTSDQQALHDGSKIDVHLIKDQGVMGSSYSCFKTEDGTLDMAEITVGESITLSLQRTLSSYNDTAAFKELPDVEVFYIAKEDYSVDRNVGTEGWISLGTTDENGNITIPSDLAAGTYYISCLGEIIGSSERGPAAFILKVRKTAADIIIGDADGDGFVTAIDASYVLQKVAETEVEIDETAADVDGDGFITAIDASYILQYIAEIIDEFPVS
;
A
#
# COMPACT_ATOMS: atom_id res chain seq x y z
N MET A 1 5.51 41.06 2.43
CA MET A 1 4.87 40.04 1.61
C MET A 1 5.04 38.74 2.39
N ALA A 2 3.97 38.25 2.99
CA ALA A 2 3.99 36.99 3.72
C ALA A 2 3.56 35.91 2.73
N VAL A 3 4.46 34.97 2.45
CA VAL A 3 4.15 33.77 1.69
C VAL A 3 3.31 32.88 2.62
N LEU A 4 2.05 32.68 2.27
CA LEU A 4 1.16 31.75 2.96
C LEU A 4 1.51 30.35 2.46
N MET A 5 2.28 29.63 3.24
CA MET A 5 2.57 28.22 3.01
C MET A 5 1.28 27.46 3.37
N VAL A 6 0.53 27.04 2.37
CA VAL A 6 -0.56 26.10 2.58
C VAL A 6 0.06 24.73 2.76
N VAL A 7 0.29 24.36 3.99
CA VAL A 7 0.57 22.97 4.34
C VAL A 7 -0.75 22.23 4.21
N LEU A 8 -0.93 21.50 3.12
CA LEU A 8 -1.94 20.45 3.03
C LEU A 8 -1.56 19.41 4.08
N MET A 9 -2.28 19.43 5.19
CA MET A 9 -2.20 18.34 6.16
C MET A 9 -2.76 17.09 5.49
N LEU A 10 -1.87 16.24 4.99
CA LEU A 10 -2.22 14.83 4.82
C LEU A 10 -2.68 14.31 6.18
N PRO A 11 -3.67 13.42 6.23
CA PRO A 11 -4.07 12.84 7.50
C PRO A 11 -2.83 12.20 8.14
N THR A 12 -2.39 12.76 9.25
CA THR A 12 -1.41 12.10 10.11
C THR A 12 -2.00 10.75 10.45
N VAL A 13 -1.34 9.70 10.02
CA VAL A 13 -1.60 8.37 10.57
C VAL A 13 -1.28 8.49 12.05
N ALA A 14 -2.32 8.73 12.83
CA ALA A 14 -2.20 8.70 14.27
C ALA A 14 -1.73 7.29 14.62
N PHE A 15 -0.55 7.20 15.24
CA PHE A 15 -0.16 5.97 15.90
C PHE A 15 -1.36 5.52 16.74
N ALA A 16 -1.71 4.26 16.59
CA ALA A 16 -2.84 3.66 17.24
C ALA A 16 -2.83 4.03 18.73
N ASP A 17 -3.62 5.02 19.06
CA ASP A 17 -4.25 5.04 20.36
C ASP A 17 -4.92 3.68 20.51
N GLU A 18 -5.01 3.10 21.69
CA GLU A 18 -5.47 1.74 22.02
C GLU A 18 -6.78 1.28 21.35
N THR A 19 -7.20 1.95 20.29
CA THR A 19 -8.27 1.58 19.39
C THR A 19 -7.84 0.33 18.64
N LEU A 20 -8.58 -0.70 18.86
CA LEU A 20 -8.47 -2.00 18.24
C LEU A 20 -8.30 -1.84 16.74
N GLN A 21 -7.29 -2.50 16.19
CA GLN A 21 -7.25 -2.76 14.74
C GLN A 21 -8.63 -3.30 14.34
N GLY A 22 -9.32 -2.60 13.47
CA GLY A 22 -10.67 -3.00 13.07
C GLY A 22 -11.80 -2.06 13.47
N ASP A 23 -11.55 -1.01 14.23
CA ASP A 23 -12.55 0.04 14.46
C ASP A 23 -12.44 1.09 13.36
N THR A 24 -13.00 0.78 12.21
CA THR A 24 -12.95 1.67 11.05
C THR A 24 -14.32 1.88 10.45
N ASP A 25 -14.61 3.12 10.08
CA ASP A 25 -15.79 3.49 9.27
C ASP A 25 -15.66 3.05 7.80
N ASN A 26 -14.83 2.03 7.56
CA ASN A 26 -14.45 1.61 6.23
C ASN A 26 -15.61 0.87 5.55
N SER A 27 -16.28 1.53 4.63
CA SER A 27 -17.33 0.94 3.83
C SER A 27 -17.01 1.08 2.35
N GLY A 28 -16.71 -0.04 1.70
CA GLY A 28 -16.58 -0.08 0.25
C GLY A 28 -15.18 -0.28 -0.27
N THR A 29 -14.31 0.70 -0.27
CA THR A 29 -12.95 0.58 -0.86
C THR A 29 -11.90 1.13 0.07
N VAL A 30 -10.73 0.47 0.14
CA VAL A 30 -9.59 0.92 0.94
C VAL A 30 -8.31 0.94 0.12
N ASP A 31 -7.48 1.93 0.40
CA ASP A 31 -6.10 1.97 -0.08
C ASP A 31 -5.21 1.21 0.91
N VAL A 32 -4.55 0.15 0.43
CA VAL A 32 -3.70 -0.72 1.25
C VAL A 32 -2.32 -0.80 0.64
N TYR A 33 -1.32 -0.62 1.49
CA TYR A 33 0.05 -0.83 1.13
C TYR A 33 0.49 -2.23 1.50
N MET A 34 0.86 -3.04 0.51
CA MET A 34 1.20 -4.44 0.74
C MET A 34 2.61 -4.78 0.28
N THR A 35 3.33 -5.50 1.13
CA THR A 35 4.59 -6.15 0.77
C THR A 35 4.52 -7.64 1.06
N ILE A 36 5.22 -8.40 0.24
CA ILE A 36 5.48 -9.83 0.49
C ILE A 36 6.97 -10.04 0.38
N SER A 37 7.63 -10.37 1.47
CA SER A 37 9.03 -10.70 1.46
C SER A 37 9.27 -12.17 1.13
N GLU A 38 10.40 -12.44 0.47
CA GLU A 38 10.81 -13.79 0.13
C GLU A 38 11.06 -14.60 1.39
N GLY A 39 10.46 -15.77 1.40
CA GLY A 39 10.84 -16.78 2.32
C GLY A 39 10.67 -18.11 1.65
N GLN A 40 11.73 -18.69 1.24
CA GLN A 40 11.69 -19.99 0.60
C GLN A 40 11.58 -21.11 1.64
N ASN A 41 10.45 -21.81 1.64
CA ASN A 41 10.29 -23.17 2.20
C ASN A 41 10.98 -23.43 3.55
N GLY A 42 11.01 -22.45 4.43
CA GLY A 42 11.59 -22.61 5.76
C GLY A 42 13.11 -22.75 5.81
N PHE A 43 13.81 -22.42 4.74
CA PHE A 43 15.27 -22.47 4.68
C PHE A 43 15.88 -21.08 4.77
N TYR A 44 16.37 -20.71 5.92
CA TYR A 44 17.13 -19.47 6.16
C TYR A 44 18.38 -19.36 5.29
N GLU A 45 18.91 -20.48 4.84
CA GLU A 45 20.11 -20.51 4.02
C GLU A 45 19.90 -19.89 2.63
N THR A 46 18.65 -19.69 2.23
CA THR A 46 18.28 -19.10 0.95
C THR A 46 17.50 -17.80 1.05
N TYR A 47 17.33 -17.25 2.27
CA TYR A 47 16.68 -15.96 2.45
C TYR A 47 17.53 -14.84 1.91
N THR A 48 17.05 -14.14 0.91
CA THR A 48 17.76 -13.03 0.27
C THR A 48 17.39 -11.66 0.87
N GLY A 49 16.32 -11.59 1.63
CA GLY A 49 15.79 -10.33 2.18
C GLY A 49 15.04 -9.48 1.16
N GLU A 50 14.77 -10.03 0.00
CA GLU A 50 14.09 -9.31 -1.08
C GLU A 50 12.58 -9.24 -0.85
N ALA A 51 11.95 -8.13 -1.27
CA ALA A 51 10.52 -8.05 -1.38
C ALA A 51 10.08 -8.67 -2.71
N LEU A 52 9.32 -9.75 -2.65
CA LEU A 52 8.74 -10.38 -3.84
C LEU A 52 7.57 -9.59 -4.41
N PHE A 53 6.94 -8.79 -3.58
CA PHE A 53 5.79 -8.02 -3.95
C PHE A 53 5.78 -6.70 -3.16
N HIS A 54 5.44 -5.62 -3.85
CA HIS A 54 5.46 -4.29 -3.29
C HIS A 54 4.47 -3.43 -4.09
N ALA A 55 3.31 -3.14 -3.54
CA ALA A 55 2.29 -2.37 -4.24
C ALA A 55 1.37 -1.59 -3.31
N LEU A 56 0.91 -0.44 -3.81
CA LEU A 56 -0.28 0.21 -3.30
C LEU A 56 -1.49 -0.38 -4.02
N LEU A 57 -2.42 -0.91 -3.25
CA LEU A 57 -3.63 -1.57 -3.73
C LEU A 57 -4.84 -0.72 -3.39
N LYS A 58 -5.73 -0.52 -4.34
CA LYS A 58 -7.08 -0.02 -4.08
C LYS A 58 -8.03 -1.21 -4.06
N VAL A 59 -8.39 -1.65 -2.87
CA VAL A 59 -9.14 -2.90 -2.68
C VAL A 59 -10.60 -2.61 -2.40
N PRO A 60 -11.51 -2.95 -3.32
CA PRO A 60 -12.93 -2.82 -3.06
C PRO A 60 -13.44 -3.94 -2.16
N TYR A 61 -14.53 -3.66 -1.46
CA TYR A 61 -15.31 -4.74 -0.85
C TYR A 61 -15.91 -5.64 -1.95
N PHE A 62 -15.85 -6.93 -1.72
CA PHE A 62 -16.56 -7.93 -2.53
C PHE A 62 -17.08 -9.06 -1.64
N ASP A 63 -18.08 -9.77 -2.14
CA ASP A 63 -18.72 -10.85 -1.39
C ASP A 63 -17.83 -12.10 -1.34
N ILE A 64 -17.24 -12.36 -0.18
CA ILE A 64 -16.37 -13.53 0.02
C ILE A 64 -17.09 -14.87 -0.16
N ALA A 65 -18.43 -14.92 -0.12
CA ALA A 65 -19.19 -16.13 -0.46
C ALA A 65 -18.98 -16.57 -1.91
N LEU A 66 -18.60 -15.66 -2.83
CA LEU A 66 -18.23 -15.99 -4.20
C LEU A 66 -17.01 -16.93 -4.28
N TYR A 67 -16.25 -17.00 -3.20
CA TYR A 67 -15.07 -17.84 -3.03
C TYR A 67 -15.30 -19.07 -2.15
N GLY A 68 -16.56 -19.36 -1.78
CA GLY A 68 -16.88 -20.43 -0.86
C GLY A 68 -16.44 -20.14 0.59
N LEU A 69 -16.26 -18.87 0.92
CA LEU A 69 -15.77 -18.38 2.22
C LEU A 69 -16.89 -17.75 3.06
N GLU A 70 -18.15 -18.18 2.87
CA GLU A 70 -19.34 -17.65 3.55
C GLU A 70 -19.30 -17.76 5.08
N HIS A 71 -18.36 -18.48 5.63
CA HIS A 71 -18.19 -18.64 7.09
C HIS A 71 -17.15 -17.66 7.68
N TYR A 72 -16.59 -16.78 6.88
CA TYR A 72 -15.48 -15.90 7.26
C TYR A 72 -15.84 -14.41 7.21
N TYR A 73 -17.10 -14.07 7.36
CA TYR A 73 -17.51 -12.68 7.45
C TYR A 73 -16.96 -11.99 8.69
N TYR A 74 -16.55 -10.74 8.52
CA TYR A 74 -16.13 -9.88 9.61
C TYR A 74 -17.21 -9.79 10.69
N ASN A 75 -16.79 -9.87 11.94
CA ASN A 75 -17.66 -9.67 13.10
C ASN A 75 -16.94 -8.84 14.15
N PRO A 76 -17.35 -7.59 14.38
CA PRO A 76 -16.71 -6.70 15.35
C PRO A 76 -16.75 -7.29 16.77
N ASP A 77 -17.71 -8.19 17.06
CA ASP A 77 -17.85 -8.86 18.36
C ASP A 77 -16.93 -10.07 18.52
N CYS A 78 -16.26 -10.52 17.46
CA CYS A 78 -15.32 -11.65 17.53
C CYS A 78 -14.16 -11.43 18.51
N TYR A 79 -13.82 -10.21 18.76
CA TYR A 79 -12.81 -9.85 19.75
C TYR A 79 -13.14 -10.23 21.18
N THR A 80 -14.29 -10.80 21.44
CA THR A 80 -14.68 -11.26 22.80
C THR A 80 -14.15 -12.64 23.18
N GLY A 81 -13.31 -13.26 22.33
CA GLY A 81 -12.70 -14.57 22.60
C GLY A 81 -13.51 -15.76 22.12
N THR A 82 -14.64 -15.55 21.46
CA THR A 82 -15.50 -16.63 20.94
C THR A 82 -15.36 -16.84 19.44
N GLN A 83 -14.53 -16.12 18.75
CA GLN A 83 -14.22 -16.22 17.31
C GLN A 83 -15.38 -16.78 16.46
N GLN A 84 -16.51 -16.15 16.53
CA GLN A 84 -17.66 -16.52 15.71
C GLN A 84 -17.66 -15.64 14.46
N PRO A 85 -17.70 -16.22 13.26
CA PRO A 85 -17.81 -15.43 12.04
C PRO A 85 -19.05 -14.57 12.06
N GLY A 86 -18.97 -13.41 11.41
CA GLY A 86 -20.11 -12.53 11.23
C GLY A 86 -21.10 -13.05 10.21
N THR A 87 -22.13 -12.28 9.99
CA THR A 87 -23.09 -12.52 8.90
C THR A 87 -22.80 -11.58 7.74
N LYS A 88 -23.15 -11.95 6.53
CA LYS A 88 -22.98 -11.09 5.35
C LYS A 88 -23.56 -9.68 5.59
N GLN A 89 -24.71 -9.58 6.21
CA GLN A 89 -25.39 -8.31 6.46
C GLN A 89 -24.60 -7.41 7.45
N SER A 90 -23.96 -7.97 8.45
CA SER A 90 -23.17 -7.19 9.42
C SER A 90 -21.79 -6.80 8.90
N ALA A 91 -21.32 -7.46 7.85
CA ALA A 91 -19.99 -7.29 7.29
C ALA A 91 -19.99 -6.56 5.94
N GLU A 92 -21.16 -6.23 5.39
CA GLU A 92 -21.26 -5.62 4.06
C GLU A 92 -20.54 -4.27 4.02
N GLY A 93 -19.66 -4.11 3.03
CA GLY A 93 -18.83 -2.92 2.86
C GLY A 93 -17.54 -2.91 3.68
N ILE A 94 -17.32 -3.86 4.57
CA ILE A 94 -16.10 -3.94 5.38
C ILE A 94 -15.02 -4.74 4.65
N VAL A 95 -13.96 -4.05 4.24
CA VAL A 95 -12.77 -4.67 3.65
C VAL A 95 -11.89 -5.21 4.78
N THR A 96 -11.46 -6.47 4.67
CA THR A 96 -10.58 -7.12 5.63
C THR A 96 -9.26 -7.53 4.96
N SER A 97 -8.28 -7.92 5.75
CA SER A 97 -7.02 -8.48 5.23
C SER A 97 -7.27 -9.66 4.27
N MET A 98 -8.33 -10.43 4.46
CA MET A 98 -8.73 -11.50 3.56
C MET A 98 -9.05 -10.99 2.15
N HIS A 99 -9.77 -9.88 2.03
CA HIS A 99 -10.06 -9.26 0.74
C HIS A 99 -8.79 -8.85 0.01
N VAL A 100 -7.84 -8.26 0.76
CA VAL A 100 -6.55 -7.84 0.19
C VAL A 100 -5.78 -9.03 -0.37
N PHE A 101 -5.72 -10.12 0.37
CA PHE A 101 -5.01 -11.31 -0.06
C PHE A 101 -5.62 -11.94 -1.32
N ILE A 102 -6.92 -12.04 -1.37
CA ILE A 102 -7.63 -12.54 -2.56
C ILE A 102 -7.36 -11.61 -3.74
N TYR A 103 -7.59 -10.31 -3.57
CA TYR A 103 -7.43 -9.31 -4.61
C TYR A 103 -6.01 -9.25 -5.16
N ALA A 104 -5.00 -9.22 -4.28
CA ALA A 104 -3.60 -9.20 -4.67
C ALA A 104 -3.21 -10.47 -5.46
N THR A 105 -3.67 -11.62 -5.03
CA THR A 105 -3.40 -12.88 -5.72
C THR A 105 -4.06 -12.93 -7.09
N GLU A 106 -5.33 -12.55 -7.20
CA GLU A 106 -6.02 -12.47 -8.49
C GLU A 106 -5.31 -11.51 -9.44
N LYS A 107 -5.03 -10.29 -8.98
CA LYS A 107 -4.48 -9.23 -9.85
C LYS A 107 -3.05 -9.52 -10.29
N TYR A 108 -2.18 -9.90 -9.38
CA TYR A 108 -0.74 -9.94 -9.61
C TYR A 108 -0.17 -11.34 -9.84
N MET A 109 -0.76 -12.38 -9.21
CA MET A 109 -0.27 -13.73 -9.39
C MET A 109 -0.96 -14.45 -10.54
N LEU A 110 -2.26 -14.22 -10.69
CA LEU A 110 -3.06 -14.85 -11.74
C LEU A 110 -3.25 -13.96 -12.96
N GLY A 111 -2.94 -12.67 -12.87
CA GLY A 111 -3.13 -11.72 -13.97
C GLY A 111 -4.59 -11.56 -14.37
N VAL A 112 -5.51 -11.64 -13.42
CA VAL A 112 -6.94 -11.51 -13.67
C VAL A 112 -7.25 -10.09 -14.14
N GLU A 113 -7.99 -9.96 -15.24
CA GLU A 113 -8.45 -8.67 -15.74
C GLU A 113 -9.33 -7.96 -14.69
N ASP A 114 -9.17 -6.64 -14.53
CA ASP A 114 -9.83 -5.83 -13.48
C ASP A 114 -11.34 -6.06 -13.38
N LYS A 115 -12.01 -6.23 -14.51
CA LYS A 115 -13.48 -6.52 -14.55
C LYS A 115 -13.89 -7.82 -13.85
N TYR A 116 -12.95 -8.72 -13.56
CA TYR A 116 -13.21 -10.01 -12.92
C TYR A 116 -12.65 -10.08 -11.48
N LEU A 117 -11.90 -9.09 -11.04
CA LEU A 117 -11.38 -9.04 -9.67
C LEU A 117 -12.53 -9.03 -8.66
N GLY A 118 -12.41 -9.80 -7.61
CA GLY A 118 -13.44 -9.91 -6.58
C GLY A 118 -14.73 -10.63 -7.03
N LYS A 119 -14.72 -11.33 -8.16
CA LYS A 119 -15.93 -11.98 -8.73
C LYS A 119 -15.96 -13.51 -8.57
N GLY A 120 -14.96 -14.09 -7.95
CA GLY A 120 -14.89 -15.55 -7.75
C GLY A 120 -14.74 -16.37 -9.02
N LYS A 121 -14.25 -15.76 -10.10
CA LYS A 121 -14.19 -16.41 -11.41
C LYS A 121 -13.12 -17.48 -11.53
N TYR A 122 -12.01 -17.33 -10.81
CA TYR A 122 -10.82 -18.18 -10.91
C TYR A 122 -10.50 -18.83 -9.56
N ASN A 123 -11.53 -19.37 -8.90
CA ASN A 123 -11.38 -19.91 -7.55
C ASN A 123 -10.45 -21.11 -7.48
N ASP A 124 -10.47 -22.00 -8.47
CA ASP A 124 -9.58 -23.17 -8.47
C ASP A 124 -8.12 -22.74 -8.56
N GLU A 125 -7.80 -21.81 -9.46
CA GLU A 125 -6.45 -21.26 -9.63
C GLU A 125 -6.04 -20.42 -8.41
N LEU A 126 -6.96 -19.64 -7.83
CA LEU A 126 -6.72 -18.87 -6.62
C LEU A 126 -6.31 -19.79 -5.47
N PHE A 127 -7.02 -20.90 -5.28
CA PHE A 127 -6.77 -21.83 -4.19
C PHE A 127 -5.55 -22.75 -4.41
N GLU A 128 -4.92 -22.70 -5.56
CA GLU A 128 -3.56 -23.22 -5.73
C GLU A 128 -2.52 -22.36 -5.02
N TRP A 129 -2.78 -21.05 -4.92
CA TRP A 129 -1.89 -20.07 -4.27
C TRP A 129 -2.23 -19.81 -2.80
N ILE A 130 -3.50 -19.81 -2.47
CA ILE A 130 -4.01 -19.51 -1.14
C ILE A 130 -4.65 -20.77 -0.57
N SER A 131 -4.12 -21.27 0.51
CA SER A 131 -4.82 -22.31 1.26
C SER A 131 -5.43 -21.75 2.53
N TRP A 132 -6.68 -22.12 2.77
CA TRP A 132 -7.44 -21.72 3.94
C TRP A 132 -7.54 -22.88 4.90
N SER A 133 -7.04 -22.74 6.12
CA SER A 133 -7.21 -23.78 7.13
C SER A 133 -8.18 -23.33 8.22
N GLN A 134 -9.25 -24.08 8.41
CA GLN A 134 -10.05 -24.04 9.62
C GLN A 134 -9.31 -24.85 10.70
N GLY A 135 -8.59 -24.19 11.58
CA GLY A 135 -7.99 -24.84 12.74
C GLY A 135 -8.17 -23.97 13.96
N ALA A 136 -8.79 -24.50 15.00
CA ALA A 136 -8.81 -23.99 16.38
C ALA A 136 -8.60 -22.47 16.55
N GLY A 137 -9.37 -21.67 15.82
CA GLY A 137 -9.39 -20.22 15.99
C GLY A 137 -8.40 -19.40 15.18
N SER A 138 -7.78 -19.96 14.15
CA SER A 138 -6.92 -19.18 13.26
C SER A 138 -7.16 -19.55 11.81
N SER A 139 -7.66 -18.61 11.02
CA SER A 139 -7.61 -18.70 9.57
C SER A 139 -6.24 -18.23 9.10
N PHE A 140 -5.33 -19.16 8.92
CA PHE A 140 -4.06 -18.90 8.29
C PHE A 140 -4.22 -19.01 6.80
N MET A 141 -3.71 -18.02 6.11
CA MET A 141 -3.53 -18.05 4.70
C MET A 141 -2.12 -18.52 4.41
N SER A 142 -1.92 -19.58 3.68
CA SER A 142 -0.63 -19.87 3.11
C SER A 142 -0.60 -19.37 1.68
N PHE A 143 0.31 -18.46 1.43
CA PHE A 143 0.70 -18.06 0.12
C PHE A 143 1.74 -19.05 -0.44
N TRP A 144 1.85 -19.10 -1.76
CA TRP A 144 2.93 -19.79 -2.42
C TRP A 144 3.01 -21.28 -2.17
N ASN A 145 2.01 -21.99 -2.69
CA ASN A 145 2.14 -23.41 -3.00
C ASN A 145 2.72 -24.25 -1.85
N GLY A 146 2.11 -24.15 -0.68
CA GLY A 146 2.42 -25.02 0.44
C GLY A 146 3.52 -24.57 1.39
N SER A 147 3.98 -23.34 1.32
CA SER A 147 4.81 -22.80 2.38
C SER A 147 3.93 -22.58 3.62
N THR A 148 4.25 -23.26 4.69
CA THR A 148 3.33 -23.51 5.81
C THR A 148 3.39 -22.46 6.92
N ASN A 149 4.25 -21.44 6.82
CA ASN A 149 4.50 -20.54 7.93
C ASN A 149 4.55 -19.09 7.46
N LEU A 150 3.49 -18.62 6.82
CA LEU A 150 3.33 -17.19 6.57
C LEU A 150 2.78 -16.53 7.80
N ASN A 151 3.39 -15.45 8.16
CA ASN A 151 2.86 -14.49 9.09
C ASN A 151 2.77 -13.14 8.40
N TYR A 152 1.99 -12.24 8.94
CA TYR A 152 1.94 -10.88 8.45
C TYR A 152 1.79 -9.91 9.60
N TYR A 153 2.25 -8.70 9.37
CA TYR A 153 2.01 -7.56 10.22
C TYR A 153 0.96 -6.67 9.58
N LEU A 154 0.13 -6.08 10.41
CA LEU A 154 -0.82 -5.06 10.03
C LEU A 154 -0.45 -3.79 10.79
N ASP A 155 -0.27 -2.70 10.04
CA ASP A 155 0.06 -1.39 10.59
C ASP A 155 1.25 -1.44 11.58
N TYR A 156 2.32 -2.14 11.15
CA TYR A 156 3.58 -2.33 11.89
C TYR A 156 3.47 -3.16 13.18
N MET A 157 2.36 -3.84 13.38
CA MET A 157 2.16 -4.67 14.56
C MET A 157 1.69 -6.07 14.17
N TYR A 158 1.98 -7.04 15.04
CA TYR A 158 1.31 -8.32 14.94
C TYR A 158 -0.21 -8.11 15.08
N PRO A 159 -1.02 -8.70 14.20
CA PRO A 159 -2.46 -8.43 14.21
C PRO A 159 -3.10 -9.03 15.47
N PHE A 160 -3.41 -8.16 16.40
CA PHE A 160 -4.10 -8.52 17.64
C PHE A 160 -5.61 -8.32 17.49
N GLY A 161 -6.36 -9.29 17.96
CA GLY A 161 -7.78 -9.10 18.19
C GLY A 161 -8.03 -8.29 19.46
N LYS A 162 -7.71 -8.85 20.62
CA LYS A 162 -7.67 -8.15 21.90
C LYS A 162 -6.31 -8.36 22.54
N PRO A 163 -5.94 -7.56 23.55
CA PRO A 163 -4.66 -7.75 24.23
C PRO A 163 -4.38 -9.22 24.53
N GLY A 164 -3.29 -9.73 23.95
CA GLY A 164 -2.82 -11.10 24.17
C GLY A 164 -3.35 -12.18 23.22
N TRP A 165 -4.19 -11.85 22.23
CA TRP A 165 -4.71 -12.86 21.28
C TRP A 165 -4.61 -12.36 19.84
N GLY A 166 -4.00 -13.17 18.97
CA GLY A 166 -3.95 -12.88 17.54
C GLY A 166 -5.35 -12.82 16.93
N SER A 167 -5.49 -12.00 15.89
CA SER A 167 -6.68 -11.94 15.07
C SER A 167 -6.46 -12.67 13.75
N THR A 168 -7.52 -13.09 13.11
CA THR A 168 -7.50 -13.77 11.81
C THR A 168 -7.76 -12.78 10.69
N SER A 169 -7.30 -13.06 9.47
CA SER A 169 -7.38 -12.13 8.35
C SER A 169 -8.82 -11.73 7.96
N ASP A 170 -9.79 -12.56 8.26
CA ASP A 170 -11.22 -12.29 8.09
C ASP A 170 -11.78 -11.37 9.18
N GLN A 171 -11.09 -11.24 10.31
CA GLN A 171 -11.51 -10.43 11.45
C GLN A 171 -10.70 -9.15 11.62
N GLN A 172 -9.98 -8.74 10.60
CA GLN A 172 -9.20 -7.51 10.58
C GLN A 172 -9.76 -6.57 9.54
N ALA A 173 -10.64 -5.68 9.96
CA ALA A 173 -11.11 -4.58 9.14
C ALA A 173 -9.95 -3.60 8.89
N LEU A 174 -9.87 -3.14 7.66
CA LEU A 174 -8.81 -2.24 7.21
C LEU A 174 -9.33 -0.81 7.05
N HIS A 175 -8.41 0.12 7.07
CA HIS A 175 -8.66 1.54 6.81
C HIS A 175 -7.74 2.04 5.68
N ASP A 176 -8.04 3.20 5.13
CA ASP A 176 -7.17 3.83 4.14
C ASP A 176 -5.77 4.06 4.72
N GLY A 177 -4.78 3.62 3.98
CA GLY A 177 -3.38 3.65 4.41
C GLY A 177 -2.95 2.47 5.27
N SER A 178 -3.80 1.46 5.51
CA SER A 178 -3.38 0.23 6.17
C SER A 178 -2.20 -0.41 5.44
N LYS A 179 -1.22 -0.85 6.21
CA LYS A 179 -0.06 -1.57 5.69
C LYS A 179 -0.11 -3.02 6.08
N ILE A 180 0.01 -3.90 5.08
CA ILE A 180 0.16 -5.34 5.28
C ILE A 180 1.55 -5.76 4.81
N ASP A 181 2.35 -6.29 5.73
CA ASP A 181 3.66 -6.86 5.43
C ASP A 181 3.64 -8.37 5.70
N VAL A 182 3.67 -9.15 4.60
CA VAL A 182 3.66 -10.61 4.65
C VAL A 182 5.09 -11.11 4.58
N HIS A 183 5.47 -11.95 5.53
CA HIS A 183 6.79 -12.56 5.55
C HIS A 183 6.74 -14.01 6.02
N LEU A 184 7.74 -14.77 5.66
CA LEU A 184 7.90 -16.13 6.12
C LEU A 184 8.53 -16.16 7.51
N ILE A 185 7.94 -16.96 8.38
CA ILE A 185 8.50 -17.24 9.70
C ILE A 185 9.07 -18.63 9.71
N LYS A 186 10.35 -18.75 10.05
CA LYS A 186 11.00 -20.06 10.11
C LYS A 186 10.53 -20.91 11.26
N ASP A 187 10.34 -20.34 12.39
CA ASP A 187 10.11 -21.11 13.59
C ASP A 187 9.13 -20.34 14.45
N GLN A 188 8.05 -20.91 14.82
CA GLN A 188 6.97 -20.45 15.72
C GLN A 188 7.24 -19.20 16.60
N GLY A 189 8.36 -18.55 16.35
CA GLY A 189 8.85 -17.38 17.03
C GLY A 189 8.36 -16.08 16.42
N VAL A 190 7.05 -15.87 16.31
CA VAL A 190 6.45 -14.54 16.06
C VAL A 190 7.10 -13.45 16.94
N MET A 191 7.69 -13.86 18.06
CA MET A 191 8.26 -12.99 19.08
C MET A 191 9.64 -12.42 18.76
N GLY A 192 10.30 -12.87 17.72
CA GLY A 192 11.65 -12.42 17.37
C GLY A 192 11.75 -11.72 16.02
N SER A 193 10.74 -11.86 15.19
CA SER A 193 10.72 -11.23 13.87
C SER A 193 10.46 -9.73 13.99
N SER A 194 11.07 -8.99 13.08
CA SER A 194 10.91 -7.55 12.95
C SER A 194 10.76 -7.22 11.48
N TYR A 195 10.37 -6.01 11.16
CA TYR A 195 10.40 -5.52 9.79
C TYR A 195 10.93 -4.10 9.75
N SER A 196 11.34 -3.68 8.57
CA SER A 196 11.86 -2.35 8.35
C SER A 196 10.76 -1.40 7.91
N CYS A 197 10.87 -0.15 8.29
CA CYS A 197 10.01 0.92 7.80
C CYS A 197 10.81 2.20 7.63
N PHE A 198 10.38 3.03 6.69
CA PHE A 198 10.91 4.37 6.56
C PHE A 198 10.02 5.35 7.31
N LYS A 199 10.63 6.39 7.84
CA LYS A 199 9.98 7.47 8.54
C LYS A 199 10.50 8.80 8.04
N THR A 200 9.61 9.71 7.76
CA THR A 200 9.93 11.09 7.45
C THR A 200 10.23 11.91 8.73
N GLU A 201 10.74 13.10 8.60
CA GLU A 201 11.06 13.96 9.75
C GLU A 201 9.80 14.31 10.57
N ASP A 202 8.66 14.49 9.93
CA ASP A 202 7.37 14.74 10.58
C ASP A 202 6.72 13.49 11.20
N GLY A 203 7.34 12.31 10.99
CA GLY A 203 6.89 11.05 11.54
C GLY A 203 5.97 10.24 10.63
N THR A 204 5.69 10.70 9.42
CA THR A 204 4.91 9.93 8.44
C THR A 204 5.67 8.67 8.04
N LEU A 205 4.96 7.56 7.98
CA LEU A 205 5.46 6.26 7.54
C LEU A 205 4.86 5.92 6.17
N ASP A 206 5.53 5.10 5.41
CA ASP A 206 5.06 4.50 4.16
C ASP A 206 4.94 5.41 2.94
N MET A 207 4.77 6.71 3.09
CA MET A 207 4.54 7.61 1.98
C MET A 207 5.06 9.02 2.26
N ALA A 208 5.58 9.69 1.24
CA ALA A 208 5.84 11.13 1.24
C ALA A 208 5.58 11.72 -0.15
N GLU A 209 5.43 13.03 -0.16
CA GLU A 209 5.29 13.81 -1.38
C GLU A 209 6.27 14.98 -1.34
N ILE A 210 7.01 15.17 -2.44
CA ILE A 210 7.92 16.29 -2.66
C ILE A 210 7.70 16.87 -4.07
N THR A 211 8.26 18.04 -4.30
CA THR A 211 8.24 18.68 -5.62
C THR A 211 9.58 18.44 -6.33
N VAL A 212 9.58 18.37 -7.64
CA VAL A 212 10.81 18.31 -8.45
C VAL A 212 11.80 19.37 -7.99
N GLY A 213 13.05 18.98 -7.77
CA GLY A 213 14.10 19.86 -7.24
C GLY A 213 14.22 19.85 -5.72
N GLU A 214 13.30 19.22 -4.99
CA GLU A 214 13.40 19.02 -3.55
C GLU A 214 14.05 17.68 -3.22
N SER A 215 14.70 17.62 -2.06
CA SER A 215 15.23 16.39 -1.48
C SER A 215 14.50 16.07 -0.19
N ILE A 216 14.42 14.80 0.17
CA ILE A 216 13.84 14.35 1.44
C ILE A 216 14.78 13.38 2.13
N THR A 217 14.90 13.52 3.45
CA THR A 217 15.63 12.56 4.28
C THR A 217 14.65 11.62 4.96
N LEU A 218 14.88 10.32 4.79
CA LEU A 218 14.12 9.26 5.41
C LEU A 218 14.98 8.59 6.49
N SER A 219 14.38 8.26 7.61
CA SER A 219 14.99 7.42 8.64
C SER A 219 14.51 5.99 8.49
N LEU A 220 15.42 5.08 8.18
CA LEU A 220 15.12 3.65 8.15
C LEU A 220 15.20 3.11 9.58
N GLN A 221 14.13 2.46 9.97
CA GLN A 221 13.98 1.92 11.32
C GLN A 221 13.50 0.47 11.25
N ARG A 222 13.77 -0.30 12.29
CA ARG A 222 13.11 -1.57 12.51
C ARG A 222 12.16 -1.50 13.68
N THR A 223 11.08 -2.21 13.59
CA THR A 223 10.16 -2.44 14.70
C THR A 223 10.26 -3.87 15.19
N LEU A 224 10.18 -4.05 16.50
CA LEU A 224 10.06 -5.36 17.12
C LEU A 224 8.58 -5.61 17.42
N SER A 225 8.03 -6.61 16.76
CA SER A 225 6.70 -7.08 17.13
C SER A 225 6.77 -7.77 18.50
N SER A 226 5.88 -7.39 19.40
CA SER A 226 5.65 -8.16 20.62
C SER A 226 4.14 -8.39 20.79
N TYR A 227 3.78 -9.48 21.43
CA TYR A 227 2.39 -9.81 21.70
C TYR A 227 1.66 -8.77 22.56
N ASN A 228 2.38 -7.85 23.18
CA ASN A 228 1.83 -7.07 24.28
C ASN A 228 1.99 -5.56 24.14
N ASP A 229 2.73 -5.04 23.16
CA ASP A 229 3.07 -3.63 23.17
C ASP A 229 3.22 -2.99 21.79
N THR A 230 3.10 -1.67 21.82
CA THR A 230 3.45 -0.75 20.75
C THR A 230 4.84 -1.03 20.21
N ALA A 231 4.97 -0.99 18.90
CA ALA A 231 6.22 -1.18 18.21
C ALA A 231 7.31 -0.24 18.75
N ALA A 232 8.42 -0.81 19.20
CA ALA A 232 9.61 -0.05 19.55
C ALA A 232 10.46 0.11 18.29
N PHE A 233 10.51 1.31 17.76
CA PHE A 233 11.32 1.63 16.59
C PHE A 233 12.79 1.83 17.00
N LYS A 234 13.70 1.28 16.19
CA LYS A 234 15.14 1.47 16.34
C LYS A 234 15.74 1.77 14.97
N GLU A 235 16.64 2.73 14.96
CA GLU A 235 17.41 3.12 13.78
C GLU A 235 18.18 1.92 13.20
N LEU A 236 18.28 1.87 11.88
CA LEU A 236 19.02 0.87 11.13
C LEU A 236 20.16 1.53 10.36
N PRO A 237 21.36 1.63 10.94
CA PRO A 237 22.54 2.09 10.23
C PRO A 237 23.08 1.01 9.28
N ASP A 238 23.90 1.46 8.33
CA ASP A 238 24.66 0.62 7.39
C ASP A 238 23.80 -0.30 6.52
N VAL A 239 22.54 0.07 6.25
CA VAL A 239 21.63 -0.69 5.38
C VAL A 239 21.56 -0.03 4.01
N GLU A 240 21.78 -0.80 2.94
CA GLU A 240 21.65 -0.31 1.57
C GLU A 240 20.19 -0.10 1.21
N VAL A 241 19.90 1.05 0.61
CA VAL A 241 18.56 1.49 0.22
C VAL A 241 18.49 1.67 -1.28
N PHE A 242 17.37 1.29 -1.86
CA PHE A 242 17.13 1.31 -3.30
C PHE A 242 15.82 2.02 -3.62
N TYR A 243 15.72 2.52 -4.85
CA TYR A 243 14.46 3.00 -5.40
C TYR A 243 14.24 2.49 -6.83
N ILE A 244 13.01 2.48 -7.27
CA ILE A 244 12.58 2.19 -8.64
C ILE A 244 11.39 3.08 -9.00
N ALA A 245 11.31 3.55 -10.24
CA ALA A 245 10.11 4.21 -10.72
C ALA A 245 8.94 3.19 -10.79
N LYS A 246 7.73 3.62 -10.44
CA LYS A 246 6.54 2.75 -10.42
C LYS A 246 6.29 2.11 -11.78
N GLU A 247 6.48 2.84 -12.87
CA GLU A 247 6.32 2.36 -14.24
C GLU A 247 7.33 1.29 -14.64
N ASP A 248 8.52 1.28 -14.00
CA ASP A 248 9.57 0.29 -14.24
C ASP A 248 9.44 -0.93 -13.32
N TYR A 249 8.60 -0.84 -12.31
CA TYR A 249 8.43 -1.91 -11.34
C TYR A 249 7.60 -3.06 -11.92
N SER A 250 8.03 -4.27 -11.65
CA SER A 250 7.26 -5.49 -11.84
C SER A 250 7.52 -6.46 -10.70
N VAL A 251 6.58 -7.38 -10.46
CA VAL A 251 6.61 -8.30 -9.31
C VAL A 251 7.84 -9.23 -9.32
N ASP A 252 8.40 -9.47 -10.49
CA ASP A 252 9.60 -10.31 -10.69
C ASP A 252 10.91 -9.52 -10.56
N ARG A 253 10.85 -8.22 -10.29
CA ARG A 253 12.02 -7.36 -10.07
C ARG A 253 12.30 -7.17 -8.59
N ASN A 254 13.04 -8.09 -8.04
CA ASN A 254 13.42 -8.05 -6.63
C ASN A 254 14.32 -6.85 -6.31
N VAL A 255 14.17 -6.31 -5.10
CA VAL A 255 14.97 -5.18 -4.61
C VAL A 255 16.46 -5.45 -4.78
N GLY A 256 17.20 -4.46 -5.29
CA GLY A 256 18.63 -4.57 -5.55
C GLY A 256 19.00 -5.28 -6.85
N THR A 257 18.02 -5.71 -7.66
CA THR A 257 18.23 -6.30 -8.99
C THR A 257 17.95 -5.30 -10.12
N GLU A 258 17.78 -5.80 -11.34
CA GLU A 258 17.56 -4.95 -12.53
C GLU A 258 16.39 -3.99 -12.36
N GLY A 259 16.61 -2.73 -12.69
CA GLY A 259 15.66 -1.63 -12.58
C GLY A 259 15.71 -0.90 -11.24
N TRP A 260 16.19 -1.52 -10.18
CA TRP A 260 16.40 -0.85 -8.90
C TRP A 260 17.72 -0.07 -8.88
N ILE A 261 17.67 1.15 -8.38
CA ILE A 261 18.81 2.06 -8.30
C ILE A 261 19.19 2.24 -6.82
N SER A 262 20.48 2.03 -6.51
CA SER A 262 20.98 2.22 -5.14
C SER A 262 21.04 3.72 -4.79
N LEU A 263 20.52 4.05 -3.62
CA LEU A 263 20.68 5.36 -2.97
C LEU A 263 21.92 5.42 -2.08
N GLY A 264 22.58 4.27 -1.87
CA GLY A 264 23.65 4.11 -0.89
C GLY A 264 23.18 3.50 0.42
N THR A 265 23.99 3.62 1.46
CA THR A 265 23.70 3.06 2.78
C THR A 265 23.25 4.14 3.77
N THR A 266 22.41 3.75 4.71
CA THR A 266 21.99 4.63 5.81
C THR A 266 23.16 5.00 6.70
N ASP A 267 23.13 6.23 7.25
CA ASP A 267 24.11 6.75 8.20
C ASP A 267 23.99 6.11 9.60
N GLU A 268 24.81 6.56 10.55
CA GLU A 268 24.82 6.09 11.94
C GLU A 268 23.48 6.28 12.68
N ASN A 269 22.60 7.15 12.18
CA ASN A 269 21.26 7.42 12.70
C ASN A 269 20.16 6.74 11.86
N GLY A 270 20.53 5.89 10.91
CA GLY A 270 19.59 5.23 10.01
C GLY A 270 19.05 6.12 8.90
N ASN A 271 19.63 7.29 8.65
CA ASN A 271 19.12 8.22 7.67
C ASN A 271 19.64 7.93 6.26
N ILE A 272 18.81 8.17 5.28
CA ILE A 272 19.14 8.19 3.85
C ILE A 272 18.48 9.40 3.22
N THR A 273 19.21 10.12 2.36
CA THR A 273 18.67 11.28 1.65
C THR A 273 18.34 10.89 0.22
N ILE A 274 17.10 11.12 -0.16
CA ILE A 274 16.64 11.01 -1.55
C ILE A 274 17.12 12.24 -2.30
N PRO A 275 17.79 12.07 -3.45
CA PRO A 275 18.33 13.19 -4.20
C PRO A 275 17.24 14.07 -4.82
N SER A 276 17.57 15.31 -5.09
CA SER A 276 16.64 16.32 -5.65
C SER A 276 16.46 16.26 -7.16
N ASP A 277 17.16 15.35 -7.83
CA ASP A 277 17.16 15.24 -9.31
C ASP A 277 16.17 14.19 -9.84
N LEU A 278 15.31 13.66 -8.99
CA LEU A 278 14.24 12.79 -9.44
C LEU A 278 13.23 13.56 -10.31
N ALA A 279 12.85 12.95 -11.42
CA ALA A 279 11.78 13.45 -12.26
C ALA A 279 10.43 13.37 -11.55
N ALA A 280 9.43 14.12 -12.03
CA ALA A 280 8.05 13.93 -11.55
C ALA A 280 7.59 12.51 -11.83
N GLY A 281 6.95 11.87 -10.85
CA GLY A 281 6.52 10.48 -10.91
C GLY A 281 6.34 9.85 -9.54
N THR A 282 5.98 8.59 -9.52
CA THR A 282 5.87 7.80 -8.29
C THR A 282 7.04 6.81 -8.21
N TYR A 283 7.66 6.72 -7.05
CA TYR A 283 8.80 5.85 -6.81
C TYR A 283 8.54 4.93 -5.63
N TYR A 284 8.95 3.68 -5.75
CA TYR A 284 9.03 2.76 -4.64
C TYR A 284 10.43 2.79 -4.06
N ILE A 285 10.53 2.92 -2.74
CA ILE A 285 11.79 2.90 -2.00
C ILE A 285 11.78 1.70 -1.07
N SER A 286 12.86 0.94 -1.06
CA SER A 286 12.97 -0.28 -0.28
C SER A 286 14.39 -0.53 0.21
N CYS A 287 14.53 -1.48 1.11
CA CYS A 287 15.81 -2.06 1.50
C CYS A 287 15.69 -3.58 1.58
N LEU A 288 16.81 -4.27 1.55
CA LEU A 288 16.82 -5.72 1.77
C LEU A 288 16.48 -6.03 3.23
N GLY A 289 15.78 -7.12 3.44
CA GLY A 289 15.65 -7.73 4.74
C GLY A 289 16.94 -8.43 5.19
N GLU A 290 16.96 -8.90 6.42
CA GLU A 290 18.15 -9.52 7.00
C GLU A 290 17.78 -10.61 8.00
N ILE A 291 18.62 -11.63 8.12
CA ILE A 291 18.51 -12.61 9.20
C ILE A 291 19.42 -12.19 10.35
N ILE A 292 18.83 -11.98 11.51
CA ILE A 292 19.53 -11.59 12.74
C ILE A 292 19.42 -12.74 13.74
N GLY A 293 20.41 -13.63 13.74
CA GLY A 293 20.42 -14.82 14.58
C GLY A 293 19.32 -15.81 14.18
N SER A 294 18.34 -16.03 15.06
CA SER A 294 17.15 -16.88 14.78
C SER A 294 15.93 -16.07 14.34
N SER A 295 16.08 -14.78 14.18
CA SER A 295 15.00 -13.85 13.85
C SER A 295 15.21 -13.28 12.47
N GLU A 296 14.15 -12.78 11.89
CA GLU A 296 14.07 -12.20 10.56
C GLU A 296 13.70 -10.73 10.65
N ARG A 297 14.33 -9.90 9.85
CA ARG A 297 13.91 -8.52 9.61
C ARG A 297 13.44 -8.40 8.16
N GLY A 298 12.17 -8.16 7.99
CA GLY A 298 11.59 -7.94 6.66
C GLY A 298 12.11 -6.67 5.99
N PRO A 299 12.02 -6.59 4.65
CA PRO A 299 12.37 -5.41 3.89
C PRO A 299 11.46 -4.23 4.23
N ALA A 300 11.92 -3.02 3.95
CA ALA A 300 11.07 -1.84 4.02
C ALA A 300 10.32 -1.60 2.72
N ALA A 301 9.27 -0.82 2.82
CA ALA A 301 8.51 -0.34 1.68
C ALA A 301 8.06 1.10 1.91
N PHE A 302 8.23 1.94 0.89
CA PHE A 302 7.85 3.35 0.97
C PHE A 302 7.49 3.88 -0.42
N ILE A 303 6.48 4.73 -0.49
CA ILE A 303 6.06 5.39 -1.72
C ILE A 303 6.48 6.86 -1.67
N LEU A 304 7.28 7.28 -2.63
CA LEU A 304 7.58 8.68 -2.84
C LEU A 304 6.85 9.19 -4.08
N LYS A 305 6.06 10.24 -3.92
CA LYS A 305 5.47 10.99 -5.03
C LYS A 305 6.28 12.25 -5.26
N VAL A 306 6.80 12.42 -6.47
CA VAL A 306 7.51 13.63 -6.89
C VAL A 306 6.58 14.39 -7.84
N ARG A 307 6.09 15.54 -7.42
CA ARG A 307 5.19 16.38 -8.21
C ARG A 307 5.94 17.36 -9.10
N LYS A 308 5.34 17.70 -10.22
CA LYS A 308 5.80 18.83 -11.03
C LYS A 308 5.79 20.13 -10.20
N THR A 309 6.66 21.08 -10.52
CA THR A 309 6.53 22.43 -9.95
C THR A 309 5.30 23.12 -10.56
N ALA A 310 4.75 24.10 -9.86
CA ALA A 310 3.61 24.86 -10.40
C ALA A 310 3.94 25.54 -11.75
N ALA A 311 5.23 25.82 -12.01
CA ALA A 311 5.68 26.39 -13.27
C ALA A 311 5.72 25.37 -14.44
N ASP A 312 5.75 24.08 -14.11
CA ASP A 312 5.84 23.00 -15.09
C ASP A 312 4.45 22.36 -15.37
N ILE A 313 3.42 22.80 -14.65
CA ILE A 313 2.07 22.34 -14.85
C ILE A 313 1.45 23.08 -16.04
N ILE A 314 1.02 22.34 -17.03
CA ILE A 314 0.24 22.86 -18.15
C ILE A 314 -1.23 22.62 -17.82
N ILE A 315 -1.95 23.69 -17.52
CA ILE A 315 -3.38 23.59 -17.21
C ILE A 315 -4.12 23.01 -18.42
N GLY A 316 -4.92 21.98 -18.18
CA GLY A 316 -5.63 21.22 -19.19
C GLY A 316 -4.91 19.96 -19.69
N ASP A 317 -3.62 19.78 -19.37
CA ASP A 317 -2.81 18.59 -19.67
C ASP A 317 -2.98 17.56 -18.54
N ALA A 318 -4.12 16.90 -18.52
CA ALA A 318 -4.50 16.02 -17.42
C ALA A 318 -3.74 14.69 -17.42
N ASP A 319 -3.29 14.19 -18.58
CA ASP A 319 -2.50 12.96 -18.68
C ASP A 319 -0.98 13.21 -18.59
N GLY A 320 -0.57 14.48 -18.59
CA GLY A 320 0.81 14.89 -18.36
C GLY A 320 1.75 14.68 -19.54
N ASP A 321 1.22 14.50 -20.76
CA ASP A 321 2.02 14.26 -21.97
C ASP A 321 2.66 15.52 -22.54
N GLY A 322 2.33 16.70 -22.02
CA GLY A 322 2.83 18.02 -22.42
C GLY A 322 1.96 18.73 -23.45
N PHE A 323 0.81 18.19 -23.79
CA PHE A 323 -0.13 18.76 -24.75
C PHE A 323 -1.54 18.75 -24.20
N VAL A 324 -2.31 19.80 -24.48
CA VAL A 324 -3.74 19.83 -24.12
C VAL A 324 -4.54 19.30 -25.30
N THR A 325 -5.16 18.14 -25.16
CA THR A 325 -5.84 17.40 -26.21
C THR A 325 -7.22 16.87 -25.76
N ALA A 326 -7.98 16.24 -26.67
CA ALA A 326 -9.22 15.59 -26.31
C ALA A 326 -9.02 14.32 -25.43
N ILE A 327 -7.78 13.83 -25.35
CA ILE A 327 -7.42 12.71 -24.50
C ILE A 327 -7.52 13.15 -23.05
N ASP A 328 -7.04 14.36 -22.72
CA ASP A 328 -7.10 14.92 -21.36
C ASP A 328 -8.55 15.05 -20.87
N ALA A 329 -9.43 15.57 -21.71
CA ALA A 329 -10.85 15.61 -21.39
C ALA A 329 -11.43 14.21 -21.14
N SER A 330 -10.94 13.20 -21.88
CA SER A 330 -11.34 11.79 -21.64
C SER A 330 -10.82 11.28 -20.31
N TYR A 331 -9.59 11.61 -19.94
CA TYR A 331 -9.02 11.22 -18.62
C TYR A 331 -9.77 11.88 -17.47
N VAL A 332 -10.10 13.17 -17.58
CA VAL A 332 -10.96 13.86 -16.60
C VAL A 332 -12.31 13.16 -16.45
N LEU A 333 -12.98 12.81 -17.55
CA LEU A 333 -14.26 12.10 -17.50
C LEU A 333 -14.13 10.68 -16.91
N GLN A 334 -13.03 10.00 -17.15
CA GLN A 334 -12.76 8.70 -16.55
C GLN A 334 -12.58 8.82 -15.03
N LYS A 335 -11.86 9.85 -14.57
CA LYS A 335 -11.72 10.16 -13.14
C LYS A 335 -13.08 10.45 -12.51
N VAL A 336 -13.91 11.26 -13.13
CA VAL A 336 -15.27 11.57 -12.68
C VAL A 336 -16.17 10.32 -12.64
N ALA A 337 -15.93 9.37 -13.53
CA ALA A 337 -16.65 8.09 -13.57
C ALA A 337 -16.07 7.06 -12.57
N GLU A 338 -15.17 7.48 -11.68
CA GLU A 338 -14.53 6.63 -10.68
C GLU A 338 -13.78 5.41 -11.29
N THR A 339 -13.30 5.55 -12.53
CA THR A 339 -12.41 4.55 -13.12
C THR A 339 -10.98 4.75 -12.60
N GLU A 340 -10.22 3.65 -12.50
CA GLU A 340 -8.81 3.73 -12.13
C GLU A 340 -8.01 4.41 -13.25
N VAL A 341 -7.87 5.72 -13.17
CA VAL A 341 -7.02 6.51 -14.05
C VAL A 341 -6.17 7.46 -13.22
N GLU A 342 -4.88 7.49 -13.51
CA GLU A 342 -3.97 8.48 -12.91
C GLU A 342 -4.02 9.75 -13.75
N ILE A 343 -4.25 10.89 -13.10
CA ILE A 343 -4.25 12.20 -13.75
C ILE A 343 -3.48 13.20 -12.89
N ASP A 344 -2.96 14.26 -13.52
CA ASP A 344 -2.49 15.44 -12.81
C ASP A 344 -3.71 16.26 -12.37
N GLU A 345 -4.13 16.09 -11.11
CA GLU A 345 -5.34 16.74 -10.59
C GLU A 345 -5.26 18.27 -10.62
N THR A 346 -4.05 18.83 -10.53
CA THR A 346 -3.86 20.29 -10.62
C THR A 346 -4.02 20.79 -12.06
N ALA A 347 -3.54 20.02 -13.04
CA ALA A 347 -3.71 20.34 -14.45
C ALA A 347 -5.16 20.11 -14.91
N ALA A 348 -5.85 19.15 -14.30
CA ALA A 348 -7.21 18.76 -14.64
C ALA A 348 -8.29 19.72 -14.10
N ASP A 349 -8.05 20.39 -12.96
CA ASP A 349 -8.93 21.42 -12.38
C ASP A 349 -8.74 22.74 -13.13
N VAL A 350 -9.35 22.85 -14.30
CA VAL A 350 -9.12 23.98 -15.22
C VAL A 350 -9.96 25.21 -14.88
N ASP A 351 -10.92 25.09 -13.97
CA ASP A 351 -11.68 26.24 -13.48
C ASP A 351 -11.27 26.67 -12.05
N GLY A 352 -10.37 25.90 -11.41
CA GLY A 352 -9.75 26.23 -10.13
C GLY A 352 -10.71 26.19 -8.94
N ASP A 353 -11.81 25.47 -9.05
CA ASP A 353 -12.81 25.37 -7.98
C ASP A 353 -12.46 24.33 -6.91
N GLY A 354 -11.39 23.55 -7.12
CA GLY A 354 -10.86 22.51 -6.23
C GLY A 354 -11.53 21.15 -6.41
N PHE A 355 -12.36 20.98 -7.42
CA PHE A 355 -13.03 19.72 -7.74
C PHE A 355 -12.82 19.34 -9.20
N ILE A 356 -12.57 18.05 -9.44
CA ILE A 356 -12.47 17.54 -10.81
C ILE A 356 -13.83 17.01 -11.24
N THR A 357 -14.41 17.67 -12.23
CA THR A 357 -15.78 17.45 -12.69
C THR A 357 -15.89 17.33 -14.22
N ALA A 358 -17.05 17.02 -14.72
CA ALA A 358 -17.33 17.07 -16.15
C ALA A 358 -17.28 18.50 -16.74
N ILE A 359 -17.28 19.54 -15.88
CA ILE A 359 -17.15 20.93 -16.30
C ILE A 359 -15.73 21.16 -16.80
N ASP A 360 -14.73 20.66 -16.09
CA ASP A 360 -13.32 20.76 -16.48
C ASP A 360 -13.09 20.11 -17.84
N ALA A 361 -13.58 18.90 -18.02
CA ALA A 361 -13.54 18.23 -19.33
C ALA A 361 -14.21 19.07 -20.43
N SER A 362 -15.29 19.75 -20.12
CA SER A 362 -15.97 20.64 -21.06
C SER A 362 -15.12 21.86 -21.41
N TYR A 363 -14.43 22.45 -20.43
CA TYR A 363 -13.53 23.56 -20.69
C TYR A 363 -12.32 23.14 -21.55
N ILE A 364 -11.73 21.97 -21.27
CA ILE A 364 -10.65 21.41 -22.08
C ILE A 364 -11.10 21.28 -23.55
N LEU A 365 -12.28 20.69 -23.79
CA LEU A 365 -12.82 20.56 -25.14
C LEU A 365 -13.12 21.91 -25.80
N GLN A 366 -13.59 22.90 -25.06
CA GLN A 366 -13.84 24.24 -25.58
C GLN A 366 -12.51 24.96 -25.96
N TYR A 367 -11.46 24.77 -25.15
CA TYR A 367 -10.13 25.30 -25.45
C TYR A 367 -9.57 24.70 -26.74
N ILE A 368 -9.64 23.37 -26.90
CA ILE A 368 -9.17 22.68 -28.09
C ILE A 368 -9.97 23.09 -29.34
N ALA A 369 -11.29 23.34 -29.17
CA ALA A 369 -12.16 23.81 -30.24
C ALA A 369 -12.02 25.32 -30.54
N GLU A 370 -11.08 26.01 -29.90
CA GLU A 370 -10.87 27.45 -30.03
C GLU A 370 -12.13 28.29 -29.71
N ILE A 371 -13.01 27.76 -28.82
CA ILE A 371 -14.20 28.47 -28.34
C ILE A 371 -13.84 29.43 -27.21
N ILE A 372 -12.83 29.03 -26.42
CA ILE A 372 -12.19 29.86 -25.40
C ILE A 372 -10.69 29.96 -25.70
N ASP A 373 -10.07 31.09 -25.40
CA ASP A 373 -8.65 31.32 -25.62
C ASP A 373 -7.79 30.97 -24.37
N GLU A 374 -8.41 30.91 -23.19
CA GLU A 374 -7.76 30.62 -21.91
C GLU A 374 -8.72 29.89 -20.98
N PHE A 375 -8.17 29.14 -20.01
CA PHE A 375 -8.95 28.49 -18.99
C PHE A 375 -9.45 29.47 -17.93
N PRO A 376 -10.58 29.17 -17.22
CA PRO A 376 -11.11 30.04 -16.16
C PRO A 376 -10.18 30.20 -14.96
N VAL A 377 -9.31 29.20 -14.71
CA VAL A 377 -8.27 29.30 -13.69
C VAL A 377 -7.26 30.36 -14.12
N SER A 378 -7.11 31.42 -13.38
CA SER A 378 -6.22 32.54 -13.66
C SER A 378 -5.38 32.94 -12.43
#